data_e7e56882d2aae5d68d4032eefc9c1184
#
_entry.id   e7e56882d2aae5d68d4032eefc9c1184
#
_cell.length_a   1.000
_cell.length_b   1.000
_cell.length_c   1.000
_cell.angle_alpha   90.00
_cell.angle_beta   90.00
_cell.angle_gamma   90.00
#
_symmetry.space_group_name_H-M   'P 1'
#
loop_
_entity.id
_entity.type
_entity.pdbx_description
1 polymer ?
#
loop_
_entity_poly.entity_id
_entity_poly.type
_entity_poly.pdbx_seq_one_letter_code
_entity_poly.pdbx_strand_id
1 'polypeptide(L)'
;QGYQIDGDGFLLDGQIRIFGVMDQHHDMECAPHAPIGHSYPSRQSVKIQREAREQIQRIFDLLHMKMGAFNFEYIVDEHGQVYVLEIGPRNGGNLITDTFKAACGVDLAEYTVKIAVGDDCSDLQQLPTKTCATSYIIHSDRDGRFCRVQTEETLQGEILKQAVFVNPGDPVRRFRNASMGIGAMVLAYPDVETMCSQMDHMSDHIRVVTEPQEEEATAENDKEEQK
;
A
#
# COMPACT_ATOMS: atom_id res chain seq x y z
N GLN A 1 -6.27 -17.11 15.39
CA GLN A 1 -5.99 -16.83 13.97
C GLN A 1 -6.88 -15.67 13.54
N GLY A 2 -6.40 -14.83 12.63
CA GLY A 2 -7.13 -13.67 12.13
C GLY A 2 -6.53 -13.17 10.85
N TYR A 3 -7.15 -12.17 10.23
CA TYR A 3 -6.63 -11.48 9.05
C TYR A 3 -6.38 -10.01 9.36
N GLN A 4 -5.35 -9.47 8.74
CA GLN A 4 -4.90 -8.10 8.94
C GLN A 4 -5.54 -7.17 7.92
N ILE A 5 -5.92 -5.98 8.38
CA ILE A 5 -6.55 -4.91 7.62
C ILE A 5 -5.82 -3.62 7.97
N ASP A 6 -5.69 -2.74 7.02
CA ASP A 6 -5.12 -1.43 7.24
C ASP A 6 -5.96 -0.30 6.62
N GLY A 7 -5.41 0.89 6.65
CA GLY A 7 -6.00 2.04 6.01
C GLY A 7 -5.40 3.35 6.46
N ASP A 8 -5.90 4.40 5.83
CA ASP A 8 -5.55 5.78 6.14
C ASP A 8 -6.76 6.55 6.65
N GLY A 9 -6.51 7.48 7.54
CA GLY A 9 -7.54 8.37 8.05
C GLY A 9 -7.03 9.76 8.33
N PHE A 10 -7.96 10.61 8.75
CA PHE A 10 -7.66 11.98 9.10
C PHE A 10 -8.48 12.43 10.30
N LEU A 11 -7.79 12.96 11.30
CA LEU A 11 -8.34 13.54 12.51
C LEU A 11 -8.42 15.05 12.37
N LEU A 12 -9.56 15.63 12.70
CA LEU A 12 -9.76 17.08 12.76
C LEU A 12 -10.65 17.43 13.96
N ASP A 13 -10.23 18.40 14.76
CA ASP A 13 -10.90 18.82 16.01
C ASP A 13 -11.15 17.66 17.00
N GLY A 14 -10.21 16.70 17.05
CA GLY A 14 -10.32 15.53 17.90
C GLY A 14 -11.27 14.45 17.38
N GLN A 15 -11.83 14.61 16.19
CA GLN A 15 -12.77 13.65 15.60
C GLN A 15 -12.21 13.06 14.31
N ILE A 16 -12.34 11.74 14.12
CA ILE A 16 -12.03 11.10 12.87
C ILE A 16 -12.99 11.60 11.80
N ARG A 17 -12.49 12.35 10.82
CA ARG A 17 -13.27 12.88 9.68
C ARG A 17 -13.21 11.91 8.50
N ILE A 18 -12.06 11.30 8.27
CA ILE A 18 -11.83 10.31 7.23
C ILE A 18 -11.41 9.01 7.87
N PHE A 19 -11.99 7.89 7.40
CA PHE A 19 -11.63 6.54 7.82
C PHE A 19 -11.72 5.61 6.62
N GLY A 20 -10.62 5.50 5.88
CA GLY A 20 -10.50 4.70 4.66
C GLY A 20 -9.91 3.33 4.98
N VAL A 21 -10.78 2.35 5.20
CA VAL A 21 -10.37 0.95 5.41
C VAL A 21 -10.02 0.32 4.08
N MET A 22 -8.88 -0.37 4.00
CA MET A 22 -8.37 -1.05 2.82
C MET A 22 -8.10 -2.52 3.10
N ASP A 23 -8.34 -3.37 2.10
CA ASP A 23 -7.93 -4.78 2.16
C ASP A 23 -6.46 -4.89 1.72
N GLN A 24 -5.66 -5.66 2.46
CA GLN A 24 -4.29 -6.01 2.08
C GLN A 24 -4.27 -7.19 1.12
N HIS A 25 -3.35 -7.17 0.17
CA HIS A 25 -3.05 -8.26 -0.74
C HIS A 25 -1.60 -8.71 -0.60
N HIS A 26 -1.37 -10.01 -0.76
CA HIS A 26 -0.05 -10.63 -0.58
C HIS A 26 0.29 -11.51 -1.78
N ASP A 27 1.55 -11.49 -2.18
CA ASP A 27 2.08 -12.52 -3.08
C ASP A 27 2.49 -13.74 -2.24
N MET A 28 1.65 -14.77 -2.28
CA MET A 28 1.82 -15.97 -1.46
C MET A 28 3.04 -16.81 -1.86
N GLU A 29 3.56 -16.63 -3.08
CA GLU A 29 4.75 -17.33 -3.57
C GLU A 29 6.03 -16.56 -3.24
N CYS A 30 6.00 -15.25 -3.40
CA CYS A 30 7.18 -14.40 -3.24
C CYS A 30 7.36 -13.92 -1.80
N ALA A 31 6.31 -13.39 -1.18
CA ALA A 31 6.37 -12.76 0.14
C ALA A 31 5.02 -12.84 0.90
N PRO A 32 4.67 -14.00 1.46
CA PRO A 32 3.35 -14.21 2.08
C PRO A 32 3.08 -13.34 3.32
N HIS A 33 4.12 -12.70 3.88
CA HIS A 33 4.02 -11.86 5.09
C HIS A 33 4.22 -10.37 4.82
N ALA A 34 4.40 -9.97 3.55
CA ALA A 34 4.54 -8.56 3.18
C ALA A 34 3.42 -8.17 2.20
N PRO A 35 2.65 -7.12 2.47
CA PRO A 35 1.64 -6.68 1.53
C PRO A 35 2.28 -6.20 0.23
N ILE A 36 1.69 -6.62 -0.89
CA ILE A 36 2.04 -6.15 -2.23
C ILE A 36 1.09 -5.05 -2.72
N GLY A 37 0.02 -4.78 -2.01
CA GLY A 37 -0.92 -3.75 -2.38
C GLY A 37 -2.13 -3.67 -1.46
N HIS A 38 -2.94 -2.64 -1.69
CA HIS A 38 -4.09 -2.28 -0.88
C HIS A 38 -5.27 -1.92 -1.77
N SER A 39 -6.45 -2.40 -1.46
CA SER A 39 -7.68 -2.19 -2.24
C SER A 39 -8.71 -1.37 -1.49
N TYR A 40 -9.27 -0.36 -2.15
CA TYR A 40 -10.38 0.44 -1.65
C TYR A 40 -11.53 0.47 -2.67
N PRO A 41 -12.81 0.31 -2.24
CA PRO A 41 -13.28 0.08 -0.88
C PRO A 41 -12.95 -1.33 -0.38
N SER A 42 -12.81 -1.46 0.93
CA SER A 42 -12.62 -2.75 1.59
C SER A 42 -13.88 -3.61 1.55
N ARG A 43 -13.69 -4.93 1.44
CA ARG A 43 -14.76 -5.95 1.56
C ARG A 43 -15.25 -6.15 2.99
N GLN A 44 -14.60 -5.51 3.97
CA GLN A 44 -14.98 -5.66 5.37
C GLN A 44 -16.39 -5.16 5.66
N SER A 45 -17.11 -5.89 6.52
CA SER A 45 -18.45 -5.48 6.90
C SER A 45 -18.46 -4.13 7.60
N VAL A 46 -19.52 -3.36 7.40
CA VAL A 46 -19.70 -2.04 8.05
C VAL A 46 -19.59 -2.14 9.58
N LYS A 47 -20.00 -3.30 10.16
CA LYS A 47 -19.88 -3.53 11.60
C LYS A 47 -18.40 -3.53 12.03
N ILE A 48 -17.54 -4.28 11.33
CA ILE A 48 -16.10 -4.37 11.64
C ILE A 48 -15.44 -3.01 11.46
N GLN A 49 -15.70 -2.32 10.33
CA GLN A 49 -15.12 -1.00 10.07
C GLN A 49 -15.53 0.03 11.15
N ARG A 50 -16.79 -0.02 11.60
CA ARG A 50 -17.27 0.87 12.66
C ARG A 50 -16.59 0.55 14.00
N GLU A 51 -16.46 -0.73 14.37
CA GLU A 51 -15.81 -1.15 15.60
C GLU A 51 -14.33 -0.71 15.62
N ALA A 52 -13.59 -0.90 14.51
CA ALA A 52 -12.22 -0.42 14.38
C ALA A 52 -12.14 1.10 14.56
N ARG A 53 -13.01 1.85 13.89
CA ARG A 53 -13.06 3.31 14.00
C ARG A 53 -13.35 3.78 15.43
N GLU A 54 -14.27 3.12 16.14
CA GLU A 54 -14.61 3.46 17.52
C GLU A 54 -13.46 3.18 18.49
N GLN A 55 -12.71 2.07 18.30
CA GLN A 55 -11.52 1.78 19.10
C GLN A 55 -10.42 2.80 18.86
N ILE A 56 -10.14 3.14 17.60
CA ILE A 56 -9.12 4.15 17.24
C ILE A 56 -9.53 5.54 17.74
N GLN A 57 -10.81 5.92 17.66
CA GLN A 57 -11.28 7.18 18.22
C GLN A 57 -11.03 7.26 19.73
N ARG A 58 -11.30 6.18 20.48
CA ARG A 58 -11.02 6.14 21.93
C ARG A 58 -9.54 6.33 22.24
N ILE A 59 -8.65 5.77 21.43
CA ILE A 59 -7.20 5.97 21.57
C ILE A 59 -6.84 7.43 21.37
N PHE A 60 -7.37 8.09 20.34
CA PHE A 60 -7.14 9.51 20.11
C PHE A 60 -7.69 10.40 21.21
N ASP A 61 -8.86 10.07 21.76
CA ASP A 61 -9.46 10.78 22.90
C ASP A 61 -8.55 10.69 24.14
N LEU A 62 -8.02 9.49 24.45
CA LEU A 62 -7.10 9.27 25.58
C LEU A 62 -5.76 9.99 25.40
N LEU A 63 -5.26 10.06 24.16
CA LEU A 63 -4.02 10.75 23.82
C LEU A 63 -4.22 12.27 23.64
N HIS A 64 -5.45 12.77 23.72
CA HIS A 64 -5.81 14.16 23.47
C HIS A 64 -5.36 14.68 22.09
N MET A 65 -5.28 13.78 21.11
CA MET A 65 -4.91 14.15 19.73
C MET A 65 -6.01 15.02 19.11
N LYS A 66 -5.62 16.03 18.34
CA LYS A 66 -6.56 17.02 17.79
C LYS A 66 -6.68 16.96 16.28
N MET A 67 -5.57 16.78 15.57
CA MET A 67 -5.58 16.84 14.11
C MET A 67 -4.38 16.12 13.50
N GLY A 68 -4.53 15.73 12.24
CA GLY A 68 -3.49 15.16 11.43
C GLY A 68 -3.90 13.86 10.73
N ALA A 69 -3.09 13.49 9.76
CA ALA A 69 -3.21 12.21 9.09
C ALA A 69 -2.79 11.07 10.02
N PHE A 70 -3.41 9.92 9.85
CA PHE A 70 -2.98 8.69 10.50
C PHE A 70 -3.17 7.49 9.58
N ASN A 71 -2.21 6.59 9.65
CA ASN A 71 -2.30 5.24 9.10
C ASN A 71 -2.61 4.29 10.24
N PHE A 72 -3.38 3.24 10.01
CA PHE A 72 -3.76 2.30 11.05
C PHE A 72 -3.75 0.87 10.53
N GLU A 73 -3.49 -0.06 11.44
CA GLU A 73 -3.60 -1.49 11.22
C GLU A 73 -4.40 -2.14 12.34
N TYR A 74 -5.21 -3.14 11.98
CA TYR A 74 -5.94 -3.96 12.94
C TYR A 74 -6.07 -5.40 12.45
N ILE A 75 -6.27 -6.32 13.39
CA ILE A 75 -6.61 -7.72 13.12
C ILE A 75 -8.08 -7.96 13.44
N VAL A 76 -8.71 -8.77 12.61
CA VAL A 76 -10.03 -9.33 12.87
C VAL A 76 -9.85 -10.83 13.12
N ASP A 77 -10.23 -11.31 14.30
CA ASP A 77 -10.13 -12.73 14.64
C ASP A 77 -11.27 -13.56 14.03
N GLU A 78 -11.23 -14.87 14.25
CA GLU A 78 -12.23 -15.82 13.74
C GLU A 78 -13.64 -15.62 14.32
N HIS A 79 -13.76 -14.83 15.39
CA HIS A 79 -15.04 -14.45 16.01
C HIS A 79 -15.53 -13.07 15.55
N GLY A 80 -14.76 -12.41 14.68
CA GLY A 80 -15.05 -11.07 14.18
C GLY A 80 -14.73 -9.96 15.20
N GLN A 81 -13.87 -10.23 16.19
CA GLN A 81 -13.40 -9.21 17.13
C GLN A 81 -12.25 -8.43 16.51
N VAL A 82 -12.25 -7.12 16.73
CA VAL A 82 -11.25 -6.20 16.20
C VAL A 82 -10.20 -5.88 17.26
N TYR A 83 -8.93 -5.96 16.87
CA TYR A 83 -7.78 -5.64 17.72
C TYR A 83 -6.89 -4.66 16.95
N VAL A 84 -6.81 -3.42 17.41
CA VAL A 84 -5.89 -2.41 16.84
C VAL A 84 -4.45 -2.84 17.12
N LEU A 85 -3.64 -2.90 16.07
CA LEU A 85 -2.22 -3.28 16.15
C LEU A 85 -1.32 -2.05 16.23
N GLU A 86 -1.51 -1.12 15.28
CA GLU A 86 -0.66 0.05 15.14
C GLU A 86 -1.49 1.25 14.67
N ILE A 87 -1.08 2.44 15.13
CA ILE A 87 -1.53 3.72 14.59
C ILE A 87 -0.28 4.58 14.38
N GLY A 88 0.03 4.87 13.11
CA GLY A 88 1.11 5.77 12.72
C GLY A 88 0.57 7.19 12.51
N PRO A 89 1.12 8.26 13.16
CA PRO A 89 0.65 9.63 12.98
C PRO A 89 1.17 10.24 11.65
N ARG A 90 0.83 9.61 10.54
CA ARG A 90 1.26 9.96 9.18
C ARG A 90 0.37 9.31 8.14
N ASN A 91 0.40 9.77 6.90
CA ASN A 91 -0.22 9.06 5.78
C ASN A 91 0.49 7.72 5.49
N GLY A 92 -0.23 6.77 4.93
CA GLY A 92 0.31 5.52 4.41
C GLY A 92 1.30 5.74 3.25
N GLY A 93 2.18 4.76 3.06
CA GLY A 93 3.16 4.76 1.96
C GLY A 93 2.58 4.19 0.65
N ASN A 94 3.49 3.95 -0.32
CA ASN A 94 3.18 3.19 -1.53
C ASN A 94 1.93 3.66 -2.30
N LEU A 95 1.72 4.98 -2.39
CA LEU A 95 0.59 5.61 -3.08
C LEU A 95 -0.80 5.31 -2.48
N ILE A 96 -0.90 4.96 -1.19
CA ILE A 96 -2.19 4.75 -0.51
C ILE A 96 -3.05 6.03 -0.57
N THR A 97 -2.47 7.21 -0.32
CA THR A 97 -3.19 8.49 -0.42
C THR A 97 -3.70 8.78 -1.83
N ASP A 98 -2.89 8.45 -2.86
CA ASP A 98 -3.30 8.58 -4.26
C ASP A 98 -4.44 7.62 -4.61
N THR A 99 -4.39 6.39 -4.06
CA THR A 99 -5.46 5.40 -4.22
C THR A 99 -6.77 5.89 -3.61
N PHE A 100 -6.72 6.44 -2.40
CA PHE A 100 -7.88 7.01 -1.74
C PHE A 100 -8.44 8.22 -2.50
N LYS A 101 -7.55 9.11 -3.00
CA LYS A 101 -7.93 10.23 -3.87
C LYS A 101 -8.60 9.76 -5.16
N ALA A 102 -8.05 8.73 -5.82
CA ALA A 102 -8.65 8.16 -7.03
C ALA A 102 -10.04 7.60 -6.73
N ALA A 103 -10.18 6.85 -5.63
CA ALA A 103 -11.42 6.16 -5.28
C ALA A 103 -12.55 7.10 -4.85
N CYS A 104 -12.29 8.13 -4.06
CA CYS A 104 -13.33 8.99 -3.50
C CYS A 104 -13.13 10.50 -3.73
N GLY A 105 -11.98 10.93 -4.25
CA GLY A 105 -11.69 12.34 -4.56
C GLY A 105 -11.16 13.16 -3.38
N VAL A 106 -10.84 12.53 -2.23
CA VAL A 106 -10.26 13.21 -1.06
C VAL A 106 -8.74 13.08 -1.10
N ASP A 107 -8.04 14.20 -1.15
CA ASP A 107 -6.57 14.24 -1.16
C ASP A 107 -6.01 14.39 0.26
N LEU A 108 -5.71 13.26 0.92
CA LEU A 108 -5.18 13.27 2.29
C LEU A 108 -3.80 13.93 2.38
N ALA A 109 -2.98 13.87 1.32
CA ALA A 109 -1.68 14.52 1.29
C ALA A 109 -1.83 16.05 1.24
N GLU A 110 -2.78 16.56 0.46
CA GLU A 110 -3.11 18.00 0.43
C GLU A 110 -3.55 18.50 1.81
N TYR A 111 -4.47 17.79 2.48
CA TYR A 111 -4.93 18.17 3.82
C TYR A 111 -3.81 18.07 4.87
N THR A 112 -2.86 17.16 4.71
CA THR A 112 -1.68 17.10 5.58
C THR A 112 -0.83 18.37 5.45
N VAL A 113 -0.66 18.89 4.24
CA VAL A 113 0.05 20.16 4.01
C VAL A 113 -0.76 21.34 4.53
N LYS A 114 -2.06 21.41 4.22
CA LYS A 114 -2.96 22.49 4.70
C LYS A 114 -2.90 22.65 6.22
N ILE A 115 -3.04 21.54 6.97
CA ILE A 115 -2.93 21.57 8.44
C ILE A 115 -1.56 22.06 8.90
N ALA A 116 -0.48 21.62 8.26
CA ALA A 116 0.88 21.99 8.65
C ALA A 116 1.17 23.49 8.49
N VAL A 117 0.51 24.15 7.52
CA VAL A 117 0.65 25.60 7.29
C VAL A 117 -0.44 26.42 7.97
N GLY A 118 -1.40 25.79 8.63
CA GLY A 118 -2.47 26.46 9.38
C GLY A 118 -3.66 26.90 8.52
N ASP A 119 -3.82 26.32 7.33
CA ASP A 119 -4.95 26.58 6.45
C ASP A 119 -6.25 25.95 6.99
N ASP A 120 -7.38 26.49 6.56
CA ASP A 120 -8.70 25.95 6.90
C ASP A 120 -8.91 24.57 6.25
N CYS A 121 -9.32 23.61 7.07
CA CYS A 121 -9.66 22.25 6.67
C CYS A 121 -11.09 21.85 7.04
N SER A 122 -11.95 22.83 7.32
CA SER A 122 -13.34 22.60 7.76
C SER A 122 -14.19 21.86 6.71
N ASP A 123 -13.78 21.90 5.44
CA ASP A 123 -14.39 21.19 4.32
C ASP A 123 -14.02 19.70 4.24
N LEU A 124 -13.07 19.23 5.08
CA LEU A 124 -12.66 17.84 5.10
C LEU A 124 -13.80 16.92 5.56
N GLN A 125 -14.24 16.05 4.67
CA GLN A 125 -15.28 15.06 4.95
C GLN A 125 -15.11 13.78 4.13
N GLN A 126 -15.63 12.68 4.66
CA GLN A 126 -15.71 11.42 3.91
C GLN A 126 -16.66 11.58 2.72
N LEU A 127 -16.15 11.32 1.53
CA LEU A 127 -16.96 11.34 0.31
C LEU A 127 -17.34 9.91 -0.11
N PRO A 128 -18.45 9.74 -0.85
CA PRO A 128 -18.83 8.45 -1.42
C PRO A 128 -17.74 7.93 -2.36
N THR A 129 -17.54 6.60 -2.36
CA THR A 129 -16.69 5.93 -3.33
C THR A 129 -17.23 6.10 -4.74
N LYS A 130 -16.38 6.55 -5.65
CA LYS A 130 -16.71 6.78 -7.08
C LYS A 130 -16.23 5.65 -7.96
N THR A 131 -15.10 5.03 -7.60
CA THR A 131 -14.51 3.90 -8.31
C THR A 131 -13.78 3.00 -7.34
N CYS A 132 -13.54 1.75 -7.73
CA CYS A 132 -12.67 0.85 -7.01
C CYS A 132 -11.21 1.15 -7.41
N ALA A 133 -10.31 1.24 -6.45
CA ALA A 133 -8.92 1.55 -6.73
C ALA A 133 -7.96 0.75 -5.84
N THR A 134 -6.77 0.48 -6.36
CA THR A 134 -5.71 -0.21 -5.62
C THR A 134 -4.41 0.56 -5.69
N SER A 135 -3.61 0.45 -4.63
CA SER A 135 -2.16 0.61 -4.74
C SER A 135 -1.52 -0.75 -4.96
N TYR A 136 -0.51 -0.81 -5.80
CA TYR A 136 0.27 -2.02 -6.05
C TYR A 136 1.76 -1.70 -5.96
N ILE A 137 2.51 -2.50 -5.20
CA ILE A 137 3.96 -2.38 -5.07
C ILE A 137 4.60 -3.19 -6.20
N ILE A 138 5.23 -2.49 -7.13
CA ILE A 138 6.00 -3.14 -8.20
C ILE A 138 7.21 -3.81 -7.57
N HIS A 139 7.35 -5.12 -7.79
CA HIS A 139 8.40 -5.91 -7.17
C HIS A 139 8.89 -7.03 -8.08
N SER A 140 10.08 -7.55 -7.79
CA SER A 140 10.67 -8.66 -8.54
C SER A 140 10.51 -9.98 -7.77
N ASP A 141 10.21 -11.06 -8.50
CA ASP A 141 10.15 -12.43 -7.97
C ASP A 141 11.55 -13.07 -7.82
N ARG A 142 12.60 -12.39 -8.32
CA ARG A 142 13.99 -12.87 -8.33
C ARG A 142 15.00 -11.76 -8.22
N ASP A 143 16.24 -12.12 -7.92
CA ASP A 143 17.40 -11.23 -8.00
C ASP A 143 17.79 -11.03 -9.48
N GLY A 144 18.32 -9.84 -9.83
CA GLY A 144 18.78 -9.55 -11.18
C GLY A 144 19.05 -8.07 -11.40
N ARG A 145 19.24 -7.70 -12.68
CA ARG A 145 19.28 -6.30 -13.11
C ARG A 145 17.95 -5.92 -13.74
N PHE A 146 17.38 -4.81 -13.29
CA PHE A 146 16.12 -4.32 -13.81
C PHE A 146 16.21 -3.96 -15.28
N CYS A 147 15.25 -4.41 -16.08
CA CYS A 147 15.10 -4.01 -17.47
C CYS A 147 13.89 -3.09 -17.66
N ARG A 148 12.71 -3.60 -17.31
CA ARG A 148 11.44 -2.89 -17.44
C ARG A 148 10.34 -3.52 -16.61
N VAL A 149 9.27 -2.78 -16.40
CA VAL A 149 7.98 -3.33 -15.98
C VAL A 149 7.20 -3.71 -17.24
N GLN A 150 6.64 -4.90 -17.25
CA GLN A 150 5.79 -5.40 -18.32
C GLN A 150 4.37 -5.60 -17.79
N THR A 151 3.41 -5.07 -18.54
CA THR A 151 1.97 -5.23 -18.27
C THR A 151 1.38 -6.13 -19.33
N GLU A 152 0.63 -7.14 -18.92
CA GLU A 152 -0.06 -8.06 -19.81
C GLU A 152 -1.42 -7.49 -20.26
N GLU A 153 -1.89 -7.91 -21.44
CA GLU A 153 -3.20 -7.49 -21.99
C GLU A 153 -4.39 -7.96 -21.13
N THR A 154 -4.16 -8.94 -20.25
CA THR A 154 -5.17 -9.47 -19.33
C THR A 154 -5.43 -8.56 -18.12
N LEU A 155 -4.63 -7.51 -17.91
CA LEU A 155 -4.88 -6.53 -16.87
C LEU A 155 -6.16 -5.74 -17.21
N GLN A 156 -7.17 -5.83 -16.35
CA GLN A 156 -8.43 -5.09 -16.50
C GLN A 156 -8.42 -3.74 -15.76
N GLY A 157 -7.46 -3.57 -14.83
CA GLY A 157 -7.28 -2.31 -14.11
C GLY A 157 -6.69 -1.23 -15.01
N GLU A 158 -7.30 -0.04 -15.00
CA GLU A 158 -6.73 1.15 -15.63
C GLU A 158 -5.59 1.71 -14.76
N ILE A 159 -4.39 1.84 -15.32
CA ILE A 159 -3.24 2.42 -14.62
C ILE A 159 -3.40 3.95 -14.58
N LEU A 160 -3.77 4.49 -13.42
CA LEU A 160 -3.93 5.93 -13.20
C LEU A 160 -2.60 6.62 -12.88
N LYS A 161 -1.71 5.92 -12.21
CA LYS A 161 -0.39 6.42 -11.81
C LYS A 161 0.60 5.28 -11.72
N GLN A 162 1.83 5.52 -12.17
CA GLN A 162 2.95 4.61 -12.02
C GLN A 162 4.21 5.40 -11.66
N ALA A 163 4.95 4.91 -10.67
CA ALA A 163 6.27 5.41 -10.32
C ALA A 163 7.24 4.23 -10.21
N VAL A 164 8.33 4.26 -10.95
CA VAL A 164 9.42 3.28 -10.87
C VAL A 164 10.63 3.99 -10.28
N PHE A 165 11.25 3.40 -9.26
CA PHE A 165 12.31 4.03 -8.45
C PHE A 165 13.71 3.58 -8.85
N VAL A 166 13.81 2.69 -9.84
CA VAL A 166 15.05 2.13 -10.35
C VAL A 166 15.19 2.40 -11.85
N ASN A 167 16.41 2.45 -12.35
CA ASN A 167 16.71 2.60 -13.78
C ASN A 167 17.07 1.24 -14.40
N PRO A 168 16.91 1.07 -15.73
CA PRO A 168 17.43 -0.12 -16.41
C PRO A 168 18.92 -0.33 -16.11
N GLY A 169 19.25 -1.57 -15.72
CA GLY A 169 20.59 -1.95 -15.27
C GLY A 169 20.83 -1.91 -13.76
N ASP A 170 19.97 -1.21 -13.00
CA ASP A 170 20.09 -1.20 -11.54
C ASP A 170 19.85 -2.60 -10.94
N PRO A 171 20.54 -2.97 -9.86
CA PRO A 171 20.33 -4.25 -9.20
C PRO A 171 18.97 -4.25 -8.48
N VAL A 172 18.21 -5.32 -8.68
CA VAL A 172 16.96 -5.58 -7.96
C VAL A 172 17.05 -6.92 -7.23
N ARG A 173 16.34 -7.03 -6.13
CA ARG A 173 16.29 -8.22 -5.31
C ARG A 173 14.88 -8.80 -5.29
N ARG A 174 14.82 -10.13 -5.10
CA ARG A 174 13.55 -10.80 -4.85
C ARG A 174 12.85 -10.15 -3.66
N PHE A 175 11.58 -9.79 -3.86
CA PHE A 175 10.75 -9.15 -2.86
C PHE A 175 10.56 -10.04 -1.62
N ARG A 176 10.75 -9.47 -0.44
CA ARG A 176 10.53 -10.12 0.87
C ARG A 176 9.85 -9.18 1.86
N ASN A 177 9.94 -7.88 1.62
CA ASN A 177 9.31 -6.83 2.42
C ASN A 177 9.15 -5.56 1.59
N ALA A 178 8.35 -4.62 2.07
CA ALA A 178 8.00 -3.39 1.34
C ALA A 178 9.21 -2.52 0.94
N SER A 179 10.35 -2.59 1.67
CA SER A 179 11.56 -1.82 1.32
C SER A 179 12.29 -2.33 0.07
N MET A 180 11.92 -3.52 -0.42
CA MET A 180 12.44 -4.10 -1.66
C MET A 180 11.54 -3.82 -2.88
N GLY A 181 10.46 -3.06 -2.70
CA GLY A 181 9.65 -2.57 -3.80
C GLY A 181 10.45 -1.63 -4.68
N ILE A 182 10.33 -1.79 -6.00
CA ILE A 182 11.06 -0.99 -7.00
C ILE A 182 10.18 0.06 -7.65
N GLY A 183 8.95 0.16 -7.22
CA GLY A 183 7.99 1.13 -7.71
C GLY A 183 6.62 0.92 -7.08
N ALA A 184 5.68 1.77 -7.45
CA ALA A 184 4.28 1.64 -7.06
C ALA A 184 3.36 2.08 -8.20
N MET A 185 2.16 1.53 -8.22
CA MET A 185 1.07 1.88 -9.15
C MET A 185 -0.21 2.19 -8.40
N VAL A 186 -1.04 3.03 -9.01
CA VAL A 186 -2.46 3.16 -8.68
C VAL A 186 -3.27 2.69 -9.87
N LEU A 187 -4.17 1.74 -9.62
CA LEU A 187 -5.06 1.21 -10.65
C LEU A 187 -6.52 1.44 -10.27
N ALA A 188 -7.37 1.71 -11.26
CA ALA A 188 -8.82 1.79 -11.09
C ALA A 188 -9.51 0.59 -11.75
N TYR A 189 -10.61 0.13 -11.15
CA TYR A 189 -11.35 -1.04 -11.59
C TYR A 189 -12.85 -0.73 -11.67
N PRO A 190 -13.60 -1.46 -12.51
CA PRO A 190 -15.05 -1.24 -12.66
C PRO A 190 -15.84 -1.64 -11.42
N ASP A 191 -15.36 -2.64 -10.68
CA ASP A 191 -16.04 -3.19 -9.50
C ASP A 191 -15.07 -3.87 -8.53
N VAL A 192 -15.55 -4.18 -7.32
CA VAL A 192 -14.76 -4.77 -6.23
C VAL A 192 -14.34 -6.22 -6.55
N GLU A 193 -15.18 -6.98 -7.23
CA GLU A 193 -14.89 -8.39 -7.55
C GLU A 193 -13.69 -8.49 -8.51
N THR A 194 -13.75 -7.74 -9.61
CA THR A 194 -12.65 -7.63 -10.58
C THR A 194 -11.37 -7.14 -9.92
N MET A 195 -11.47 -6.08 -9.10
CA MET A 195 -10.34 -5.51 -8.37
C MET A 195 -9.65 -6.55 -7.49
N CYS A 196 -10.40 -7.23 -6.64
CA CYS A 196 -9.82 -8.19 -5.69
C CYS A 196 -9.29 -9.44 -6.40
N SER A 197 -10.00 -9.96 -7.40
CA SER A 197 -9.55 -11.12 -8.18
C SER A 197 -8.22 -10.85 -8.89
N GLN A 198 -8.04 -9.65 -9.47
CA GLN A 198 -6.77 -9.30 -10.09
C GLN A 198 -5.65 -9.06 -9.09
N MET A 199 -5.96 -8.40 -7.97
CA MET A 199 -4.95 -8.17 -6.92
C MET A 199 -4.42 -9.46 -6.29
N ASP A 200 -5.27 -10.48 -6.15
CA ASP A 200 -4.87 -11.80 -5.62
C ASP A 200 -3.95 -12.58 -6.60
N HIS A 201 -3.89 -12.17 -7.89
CA HIS A 201 -3.10 -12.77 -8.96
C HIS A 201 -2.28 -11.74 -9.77
N MET A 202 -1.88 -10.63 -9.13
CA MET A 202 -1.28 -9.49 -9.85
C MET A 202 0.03 -9.84 -10.57
N SER A 203 0.79 -10.81 -10.08
CA SER A 203 1.99 -11.33 -10.73
C SER A 203 1.74 -11.93 -12.12
N ASP A 204 0.51 -12.34 -12.43
CA ASP A 204 0.12 -12.81 -13.76
C ASP A 204 -0.11 -11.65 -14.75
N HIS A 205 -0.34 -10.46 -14.25
CA HIS A 205 -0.69 -9.27 -15.04
C HIS A 205 0.42 -8.23 -15.13
N ILE A 206 1.25 -8.14 -14.09
CA ILE A 206 2.35 -7.17 -14.02
C ILE A 206 3.62 -7.89 -13.61
N ARG A 207 4.65 -7.83 -14.45
CA ARG A 207 5.94 -8.51 -14.24
C ARG A 207 7.10 -7.52 -14.30
N VAL A 208 8.09 -7.78 -13.46
CA VAL A 208 9.40 -7.11 -13.55
C VAL A 208 10.31 -7.98 -14.38
N VAL A 209 10.73 -7.47 -15.54
CA VAL A 209 11.70 -8.14 -16.40
C VAL A 209 13.10 -7.83 -15.90
N THR A 210 13.89 -8.88 -15.64
CA THR A 210 15.28 -8.77 -15.16
C THR A 210 16.21 -9.57 -16.05
N GLU A 211 17.48 -9.12 -16.16
CA GLU A 211 18.60 -9.89 -16.66
C GLU A 211 19.37 -10.51 -15.48
N PRO A 212 20.05 -11.65 -15.70
CA PRO A 212 20.93 -12.23 -14.67
C PRO A 212 21.97 -11.20 -14.22
N GLN A 213 22.28 -11.16 -12.92
CA GLN A 213 23.50 -10.50 -12.48
C GLN A 213 24.68 -11.29 -13.02
N GLU A 214 25.57 -10.64 -13.78
CA GLU A 214 26.90 -11.22 -14.02
C GLU A 214 27.55 -11.39 -12.63
N GLU A 215 27.89 -12.63 -12.25
CA GLU A 215 28.73 -12.86 -11.08
C GLU A 215 30.01 -12.04 -11.32
N GLU A 216 30.28 -11.06 -10.47
CA GLU A 216 31.61 -10.45 -10.41
C GLU A 216 32.57 -11.60 -10.16
N ALA A 217 33.32 -11.99 -11.19
CA ALA A 217 34.40 -12.98 -11.07
C ALA A 217 35.31 -12.42 -9.98
N THR A 218 35.18 -12.94 -8.78
CA THR A 218 36.04 -12.63 -7.65
C THR A 218 37.45 -12.86 -8.13
N ALA A 219 38.24 -11.78 -8.20
CA ALA A 219 39.67 -11.78 -8.42
C ALA A 219 40.37 -12.54 -7.25
N GLU A 220 40.28 -13.85 -7.27
CA GLU A 220 41.10 -14.77 -6.49
C GLU A 220 42.16 -15.38 -7.43
N ASN A 221 43.02 -14.56 -8.00
CA ASN A 221 44.22 -15.02 -8.73
C ASN A 221 45.36 -14.02 -8.62
N ASP A 222 45.81 -13.69 -7.41
CA ASP A 222 47.08 -12.98 -7.24
C ASP A 222 47.78 -13.36 -5.92
N LYS A 223 47.89 -14.66 -5.59
CA LYS A 223 48.72 -15.13 -4.49
C LYS A 223 49.48 -16.43 -4.75
N GLU A 224 49.75 -16.84 -5.99
CA GLU A 224 50.58 -18.00 -6.28
C GLU A 224 51.82 -17.76 -7.13
N GLU A 225 52.28 -16.54 -7.30
CA GLU A 225 53.62 -16.29 -7.90
C GLU A 225 54.52 -15.45 -6.99
N GLN A 226 54.80 -15.93 -5.81
CA GLN A 226 55.99 -15.53 -5.03
C GLN A 226 56.30 -16.62 -4.02
N LYS A 227 56.91 -17.75 -4.49
CA LYS A 227 57.81 -18.59 -3.71
C LYS A 227 58.95 -19.11 -4.59
#